data_ba5bc963f2d3d1fa52a381f55c396374
#
_entry.id   ba5bc963f2d3d1fa52a381f55c396374
#
_cell.length_a   1.000
_cell.length_b   1.000
_cell.length_c   1.000
_cell.angle_alpha   90.00
_cell.angle_beta   90.00
_cell.angle_gamma   90.00
#
_symmetry.space_group_name_H-M   'P 1'
#
loop_
_entity.id
_entity.type
_entity.pdbx_description
1 polymer ?
#
loop_
_entity_poly.entity_id
_entity_poly.type
_entity_poly.pdbx_seq_one_letter_code
_entity_poly.pdbx_strand_id
1 'polypeptide(L)' 'MAKSDELFEQIKELFIQFESEHNGGSKASKARARKAIGEVKKLVTDYRKASVSESK' A
#
# COMPACT_ATOMS: atom_id res chain seq x y z
N MET A 1 3.27 16.74 10.05
CA MET A 1 2.45 15.52 10.01
C MET A 1 3.27 14.33 10.44
N ALA A 2 2.64 13.36 11.08
CA ALA A 2 3.35 12.17 11.53
C ALA A 2 3.72 11.29 10.33
N LYS A 3 4.81 10.54 10.46
CA LYS A 3 5.29 9.63 9.43
C LYS A 3 4.23 8.57 9.09
N SER A 4 3.51 8.09 10.10
CA SER A 4 2.46 7.10 9.87
C SER A 4 1.31 7.65 9.02
N ASP A 5 1.01 8.95 9.13
CA ASP A 5 -0.02 9.57 8.30
C ASP A 5 0.38 9.61 6.84
N GLU A 6 1.65 9.91 6.56
CA GLU A 6 2.16 9.90 5.20
C GLU A 6 2.12 8.50 4.61
N LEU A 7 2.53 7.51 5.40
CA LEU A 7 2.49 6.11 4.97
C LEU A 7 1.07 5.64 4.75
N PHE A 8 0.14 6.06 5.60
CA PHE A 8 -1.28 5.74 5.43
C PHE A 8 -1.80 6.23 4.08
N GLU A 9 -1.47 7.47 3.71
CA GLU A 9 -1.91 8.01 2.41
C GLU A 9 -1.32 7.23 1.24
N GLN A 10 -0.05 6.86 1.32
CA GLN A 10 0.60 6.07 0.29
C GLN A 10 -0.05 4.69 0.16
N ILE A 11 -0.32 4.03 1.28
CA ILE A 11 -0.98 2.72 1.29
C ILE A 11 -2.36 2.83 0.67
N LYS A 12 -3.11 3.86 1.03
CA LYS A 12 -4.45 4.09 0.51
C LYS A 12 -4.45 4.23 -1.01
N GLU A 13 -3.53 5.04 -1.54
CA GLU A 13 -3.43 5.23 -2.98
C GLU A 13 -3.06 3.94 -3.71
N LEU A 14 -2.10 3.20 -3.16
CA LEU A 14 -1.70 1.91 -3.74
C LEU A 14 -2.83 0.90 -3.67
N PHE A 15 -3.61 0.92 -2.60
CA PHE A 15 -4.75 0.02 -2.46
C PHE A 15 -5.82 0.31 -3.51
N ILE A 16 -6.09 1.59 -3.77
CA ILE A 16 -7.04 1.99 -4.80
C ILE A 16 -6.56 1.51 -6.18
N GLN A 17 -5.27 1.67 -6.45
CA GLN A 17 -4.66 1.20 -7.69
C GLN A 17 -4.74 -0.32 -7.79
N PHE A 18 -4.45 -1.02 -6.71
CA PHE A 18 -4.55 -2.48 -6.64
C PHE A 18 -5.98 -2.95 -6.95
N GLU A 19 -6.98 -2.31 -6.34
CA GLU A 19 -8.37 -2.64 -6.56
C GLU A 19 -8.76 -2.48 -8.02
N SER A 20 -8.37 -1.35 -8.63
CA SER A 20 -8.63 -1.09 -10.04
C SER A 20 -8.02 -2.15 -10.94
N GLU A 21 -6.76 -2.51 -10.69
CA GLU A 21 -6.07 -3.50 -11.48
C GLU A 21 -6.62 -4.91 -11.25
N HIS A 22 -7.03 -5.22 -10.03
CA HIS A 22 -7.66 -6.50 -9.70
C HIS A 22 -8.95 -6.68 -10.52
N ASN A 23 -9.74 -5.61 -10.63
CA ASN A 23 -11.01 -5.64 -11.37
C ASN A 23 -10.83 -5.60 -12.88
N GLY A 24 -9.64 -5.28 -13.36
CA GLY A 24 -9.36 -5.15 -14.79
C GLY A 24 -9.44 -6.45 -15.58
N GLY A 25 -9.13 -7.58 -14.97
CA GLY A 25 -9.36 -8.89 -15.56
C GLY A 25 -8.37 -9.37 -16.62
N SER A 26 -7.50 -8.52 -17.14
CA SER A 26 -6.49 -8.93 -18.13
C SER A 26 -5.25 -9.48 -17.42
N LYS A 27 -4.39 -10.19 -18.18
CA LYS A 27 -3.12 -10.68 -17.63
C LYS A 27 -2.24 -9.52 -17.16
N ALA A 28 -2.20 -8.44 -17.93
CA ALA A 28 -1.43 -7.27 -17.57
C ALA A 28 -1.96 -6.63 -16.29
N SER A 29 -3.28 -6.51 -16.14
CA SER A 29 -3.90 -5.99 -14.93
C SER A 29 -3.58 -6.85 -13.72
N LYS A 30 -3.62 -8.18 -13.87
CA LYS A 30 -3.28 -9.09 -12.79
C LYS A 30 -1.82 -8.95 -12.36
N ALA A 31 -0.92 -8.77 -13.31
CA ALA A 31 0.50 -8.55 -13.00
C ALA A 31 0.70 -7.24 -12.24
N ARG A 32 0.02 -6.18 -12.66
CA ARG A 32 0.08 -4.89 -11.97
C ARG A 32 -0.53 -4.96 -10.58
N ALA A 33 -1.60 -5.72 -10.41
CA ALA A 33 -2.23 -5.94 -9.11
C ALA A 33 -1.25 -6.62 -8.14
N ARG A 34 -0.56 -7.65 -8.61
CA ARG A 34 0.43 -8.34 -7.77
C ARG A 34 1.58 -7.41 -7.37
N LYS A 35 2.02 -6.57 -8.29
CA LYS A 35 3.08 -5.60 -8.00
C LYS A 35 2.59 -4.58 -6.97
N ALA A 36 1.39 -4.06 -7.13
CA ALA A 36 0.82 -3.08 -6.21
C ALA A 36 0.69 -3.65 -4.80
N ILE A 37 0.17 -4.88 -4.67
CA ILE A 37 0.01 -5.49 -3.34
C ILE A 37 1.35 -5.80 -2.69
N GLY A 38 2.38 -6.10 -3.48
CA GLY A 38 3.75 -6.26 -2.98
C GLY A 38 4.28 -4.97 -2.37
N GLU A 39 4.01 -3.83 -3.00
CA GLU A 39 4.41 -2.53 -2.47
C GLU A 39 3.62 -2.17 -1.22
N VAL A 40 2.32 -2.49 -1.18
CA VAL A 40 1.51 -2.28 0.01
C VAL A 40 2.08 -3.06 1.18
N LYS A 41 2.47 -4.30 0.97
CA LYS A 41 3.08 -5.14 2.02
C LYS A 41 4.32 -4.46 2.61
N LYS A 42 5.15 -3.91 1.75
CA LYS A 42 6.37 -3.21 2.18
C LYS A 42 6.03 -1.97 3.01
N LEU A 43 5.06 -1.19 2.55
CA LEU A 43 4.64 0.02 3.26
C LEU A 43 3.94 -0.30 4.58
N VAL A 44 3.23 -1.42 4.65
CA VAL A 44 2.58 -1.86 5.90
C VAL A 44 3.63 -2.09 6.98
N THR A 45 4.75 -2.72 6.64
CA THR A 45 5.84 -2.92 7.59
C THR A 45 6.39 -1.58 8.08
N ASP A 46 6.62 -0.65 7.17
CA ASP A 46 7.10 0.69 7.53
C ASP A 46 6.10 1.44 8.39
N TYR A 47 4.82 1.33 8.07
CA TYR A 47 3.76 1.94 8.86
C TYR A 47 3.75 1.43 10.29
N ARG A 48 3.86 0.12 10.47
CA ARG A 48 3.87 -0.48 11.80
C ARG A 48 5.03 0.03 12.65
N LYS A 49 6.20 0.14 12.03
CA LYS A 49 7.40 0.67 12.71
C LYS A 49 7.21 2.13 13.11
N ALA A 50 6.68 2.93 12.21
CA ALA A 50 6.43 4.35 12.48
C ALA A 50 5.40 4.51 13.60
N SER A 51 4.31 3.73 13.55
CA SER A 51 3.26 3.79 14.55
C SER A 51 3.78 3.44 15.94
N VAL A 52 4.59 2.40 16.07
CA VAL A 52 5.20 2.02 17.35
C VAL A 52 6.10 3.14 17.86
N SER A 53 6.92 3.70 16.99
CA SER A 53 7.82 4.80 17.34
C SER A 53 7.06 6.02 17.85
N GLU A 54 5.93 6.34 17.23
CA GLU A 54 5.10 7.50 17.61
C GLU A 54 4.33 7.28 18.92
N SER A 55 4.13 6.02 19.28
CA SER A 55 3.39 5.69 20.50
C SER A 55 4.23 5.74 21.78
N LYS A 56 5.52 5.92 21.65
CA LYS A 56 6.43 5.97 22.80
C LYS A 56 6.47 7.34 23.44
#